data_7e4a06bd875cabfe0399b3e739338041
#
_entry.id   7e4a06bd875cabfe0399b3e739338041
#
_cell.length_a   1.000
_cell.length_b   1.000
_cell.length_c   1.000
_cell.angle_alpha   90.00
_cell.angle_beta   90.00
_cell.angle_gamma   90.00
#
_symmetry.space_group_name_H-M   'P 1'
#
loop_
_entity.id
_entity.type
_entity.pdbx_description
1 polymer ?
#
loop_
_entity_poly.entity_id
_entity_poly.type
_entity_poly.pdbx_seq_one_letter_code
_entity_poly.pdbx_strand_id
1 'polypeptide(L)'
;MPFFGICYGFQWATVEFARNVCGLDGADSTEVDENAPHKVIYKLRDLLGVDDLGGTMRLGRYECELAKGSIAERIYGTSLISERHRHRFEFNCLYEKELAEKGMRVSGRSPDGKFVEIAEMPSHPWFVAVQFHPEFQSKPIKPHPLFASFVEAAYRHKSGKLEHVGVKGSRVQVG
;
A
#
# COMPACT_ATOMS: atom_id res chain seq x y z
N MET A 1 12.37 2.56 11.32
CA MET A 1 11.53 1.52 11.94
C MET A 1 10.58 0.97 10.87
N PRO A 2 10.39 -0.36 10.71
CA PRO A 2 9.42 -0.91 9.74
C PRO A 2 8.01 -0.35 9.93
N PHE A 3 7.29 -0.15 8.84
CA PHE A 3 5.92 0.34 8.83
C PHE A 3 5.01 -0.57 8.00
N PHE A 4 3.84 -0.91 8.56
CA PHE A 4 2.80 -1.66 7.87
C PHE A 4 1.45 -0.96 8.01
N GLY A 5 0.95 -0.38 6.92
CA GLY A 5 -0.36 0.27 6.85
C GLY A 5 -1.41 -0.68 6.27
N ILE A 6 -2.51 -0.92 7.00
CA ILE A 6 -3.62 -1.79 6.55
C ILE A 6 -4.87 -0.95 6.40
N CYS A 7 -5.51 -0.98 5.24
CA CYS A 7 -6.76 -0.29 4.91
C CYS A 7 -6.70 1.20 5.28
N TYR A 8 -7.28 1.59 6.39
CA TYR A 8 -7.24 2.97 6.90
C TYR A 8 -5.79 3.43 7.20
N GLY A 9 -4.91 2.50 7.61
CA GLY A 9 -3.47 2.77 7.78
C GLY A 9 -2.76 3.08 6.46
N PHE A 10 -3.16 2.48 5.35
CA PHE A 10 -2.69 2.85 4.01
C PHE A 10 -3.14 4.27 3.64
N GLN A 11 -4.41 4.58 3.88
CA GLN A 11 -4.97 5.89 3.56
C GLN A 11 -4.29 7.01 4.34
N TRP A 12 -4.10 6.83 5.66
CA TRP A 12 -3.40 7.81 6.49
C TRP A 12 -1.92 7.94 6.16
N ALA A 13 -1.25 6.85 5.80
CA ALA A 13 0.13 6.93 5.31
C ALA A 13 0.24 7.75 4.02
N THR A 14 -0.76 7.63 3.12
CA THR A 14 -0.84 8.44 1.91
C THR A 14 -1.08 9.92 2.22
N VAL A 15 -2.02 10.23 3.11
CA VAL A 15 -2.31 11.60 3.55
C VAL A 15 -1.09 12.23 4.21
N GLU A 16 -0.44 11.53 5.14
CA GLU A 16 0.76 12.00 5.83
C GLU A 16 1.88 12.30 4.84
N PHE A 17 2.15 11.37 3.93
CA PHE A 17 3.19 11.52 2.92
C PHE A 17 2.90 12.69 1.96
N ALA A 18 1.66 12.84 1.54
CA ALA A 18 1.24 13.96 0.71
C ALA A 18 1.47 15.31 1.39
N ARG A 19 1.10 15.43 2.67
CA ARG A 19 1.31 16.66 3.45
C ARG A 19 2.78 16.96 3.70
N ASN A 20 3.49 16.03 4.29
CA ASN A 20 4.79 16.30 4.91
C ASN A 20 5.97 16.03 3.99
N VAL A 21 5.80 15.23 2.95
CA VAL A 21 6.88 14.91 1.99
C VAL A 21 6.65 15.55 0.63
N CYS A 22 5.41 15.56 0.13
CA CYS A 22 5.09 16.21 -1.14
C CYS A 22 4.82 17.72 -0.98
N GLY A 23 4.53 18.20 0.23
CA GLY A 23 4.21 19.62 0.49
C GLY A 23 2.81 20.00 0.02
N LEU A 24 1.88 19.04 -0.06
CA LEU A 24 0.48 19.27 -0.41
C LEU A 24 -0.29 19.71 0.83
N ASP A 25 -0.20 20.98 1.16
CA ASP A 25 -0.84 21.57 2.34
C ASP A 25 -2.35 21.30 2.33
N GLY A 26 -2.86 20.76 3.44
CA GLY A 26 -4.27 20.41 3.58
C GLY A 26 -4.71 19.16 2.83
N ALA A 27 -3.77 18.36 2.30
CA ALA A 27 -4.11 17.05 1.71
C ALA A 27 -4.86 16.18 2.72
N ASP A 28 -5.99 15.57 2.32
CA ASP A 28 -6.79 14.73 3.20
C ASP A 28 -7.58 13.66 2.45
N SER A 29 -8.28 12.83 3.23
CA SER A 29 -9.34 11.95 2.78
C SER A 29 -10.68 12.69 2.76
N THR A 30 -11.47 12.50 1.71
CA THR A 30 -12.85 13.03 1.66
C THR A 30 -13.78 12.39 2.71
N GLU A 31 -13.30 11.39 3.46
CA GLU A 31 -13.99 10.87 4.64
C GLU A 31 -13.92 11.83 5.83
N VAL A 32 -12.82 12.57 5.93
CA VAL A 32 -12.53 13.48 7.05
C VAL A 32 -12.84 14.92 6.68
N ASP A 33 -12.40 15.35 5.50
CA ASP A 33 -12.69 16.69 4.98
C ASP A 33 -13.09 16.62 3.50
N GLU A 34 -14.39 16.74 3.24
CA GLU A 34 -14.94 16.76 1.87
C GLU A 34 -14.46 17.99 1.06
N ASN A 35 -13.99 19.03 1.73
CA ASN A 35 -13.51 20.27 1.11
C ASN A 35 -11.98 20.38 1.05
N ALA A 36 -11.26 19.30 1.42
CA ALA A 36 -9.81 19.29 1.36
C ALA A 36 -9.30 19.78 -0.02
N PRO A 37 -8.29 20.68 -0.06
CA PRO A 37 -7.74 21.18 -1.31
C PRO A 37 -7.08 20.09 -2.15
N HIS A 38 -6.50 19.09 -1.48
CA HIS A 38 -5.85 17.93 -2.11
C HIS A 38 -6.49 16.65 -1.59
N LYS A 39 -7.46 16.12 -2.34
CA LYS A 39 -8.23 14.91 -1.99
C LYS A 39 -7.46 13.67 -2.42
N VAL A 40 -6.40 13.32 -1.67
CA VAL A 40 -5.51 12.20 -2.01
C VAL A 40 -6.14 10.84 -1.75
N ILE A 41 -7.14 10.79 -0.87
CA ILE A 41 -8.05 9.65 -0.68
C ILE A 41 -9.47 10.14 -0.98
N TYR A 42 -10.17 9.40 -1.84
CA TYR A 42 -11.42 9.85 -2.41
C TYR A 42 -12.50 8.76 -2.30
N LYS A 43 -13.75 9.19 -2.23
CA LYS A 43 -14.88 8.26 -2.12
C LYS A 43 -15.06 7.49 -3.43
N LEU A 44 -15.21 6.18 -3.34
CA LEU A 44 -15.30 5.27 -4.50
C LEU A 44 -16.39 5.68 -5.51
N ARG A 45 -17.58 6.05 -5.03
CA ARG A 45 -18.70 6.47 -5.89
C ARG A 45 -18.34 7.69 -6.75
N ASP A 46 -17.62 8.64 -6.17
CA ASP A 46 -17.26 9.89 -6.82
C ASP A 46 -16.16 9.67 -7.86
N LEU A 47 -15.26 8.71 -7.62
CA LEU A 47 -14.26 8.26 -8.60
C LEU A 47 -14.89 7.55 -9.81
N LEU A 48 -15.99 6.83 -9.59
CA LEU A 48 -16.66 6.08 -10.64
C LEU A 48 -17.76 6.90 -11.37
N GLY A 49 -18.10 8.11 -10.86
CA GLY A 49 -19.18 8.92 -11.41
C GLY A 49 -20.56 8.26 -11.31
N VAL A 50 -20.80 7.46 -10.26
CA VAL A 50 -22.03 6.70 -10.06
C VAL A 50 -22.83 7.30 -8.93
N ASP A 51 -24.05 7.75 -9.22
CA ASP A 51 -25.00 8.32 -8.24
C ASP A 51 -25.79 7.26 -7.45
N ASP A 52 -25.67 5.98 -7.81
CA ASP A 52 -26.46 4.91 -7.23
C ASP A 52 -25.95 4.49 -5.84
N LEU A 53 -26.86 4.34 -4.88
CA LEU A 53 -26.59 3.95 -3.49
C LEU A 53 -26.10 2.49 -3.33
N GLY A 54 -26.18 1.67 -4.39
CA GLY A 54 -25.64 0.32 -4.46
C GLY A 54 -24.21 0.30 -5.03
N GLY A 55 -23.31 -0.44 -4.40
CA GLY A 55 -21.92 -0.59 -4.91
C GLY A 55 -20.91 0.45 -4.40
N THR A 56 -21.26 1.21 -3.35
CA THR A 56 -20.40 2.25 -2.76
C THR A 56 -19.27 1.72 -1.88
N MET A 57 -19.13 0.40 -1.75
CA MET A 57 -18.12 -0.25 -0.92
C MET A 57 -17.50 -1.42 -1.68
N ARG A 58 -16.17 -1.49 -1.70
CA ARG A 58 -15.49 -2.70 -2.10
C ARG A 58 -15.52 -3.68 -0.93
N LEU A 59 -16.25 -4.78 -1.13
CA LEU A 59 -16.47 -5.80 -0.13
C LEU A 59 -16.20 -7.18 -0.72
N GLY A 60 -15.37 -7.97 -0.06
CA GLY A 60 -15.07 -9.33 -0.50
C GLY A 60 -13.69 -9.47 -1.13
N ARG A 61 -13.53 -10.45 -2.01
CA ARG A 61 -12.26 -10.82 -2.61
C ARG A 61 -12.08 -10.14 -3.96
N TYR A 62 -10.89 -9.53 -4.14
CA TYR A 62 -10.47 -8.91 -5.40
C TYR A 62 -9.04 -9.32 -5.74
N GLU A 63 -8.75 -9.39 -7.02
CA GLU A 63 -7.41 -9.65 -7.53
C GLU A 63 -6.57 -8.36 -7.53
N CYS A 64 -5.26 -8.55 -7.34
CA CYS A 64 -4.28 -7.48 -7.41
C CYS A 64 -3.05 -7.96 -8.16
N GLU A 65 -2.66 -7.24 -9.19
CA GLU A 65 -1.41 -7.42 -9.92
C GLU A 65 -0.27 -6.68 -9.22
N LEU A 66 0.84 -7.39 -8.99
CA LEU A 66 2.02 -6.86 -8.31
C LEU A 66 3.06 -6.39 -9.31
N ALA A 67 3.62 -5.22 -9.04
CA ALA A 67 4.69 -4.66 -9.85
C ALA A 67 5.95 -5.51 -9.73
N LYS A 68 6.56 -5.84 -10.87
CA LYS A 68 7.80 -6.62 -10.93
C LYS A 68 8.92 -5.97 -10.10
N GLY A 69 9.59 -6.76 -9.28
CA GLY A 69 10.68 -6.32 -8.40
C GLY A 69 10.22 -5.51 -7.18
N SER A 70 8.92 -5.44 -6.91
CA SER A 70 8.39 -4.80 -5.70
C SER A 70 8.70 -5.60 -4.43
N ILE A 71 8.56 -4.97 -3.27
CA ILE A 71 8.65 -5.65 -1.97
C ILE A 71 7.52 -6.68 -1.87
N ALA A 72 6.30 -6.30 -2.26
CA ALA A 72 5.15 -7.18 -2.24
C ALA A 72 5.34 -8.41 -3.13
N GLU A 73 5.79 -8.25 -4.39
CA GLU A 73 6.06 -9.40 -5.28
C GLU A 73 7.05 -10.39 -4.66
N ARG A 74 8.13 -9.90 -4.05
CA ARG A 74 9.10 -10.76 -3.36
C ARG A 74 8.52 -11.49 -2.16
N ILE A 75 7.64 -10.84 -1.40
CA ILE A 75 6.98 -11.41 -0.21
C ILE A 75 5.98 -12.51 -0.61
N TYR A 76 5.17 -12.26 -1.62
CA TYR A 76 4.16 -13.22 -2.09
C TYR A 76 4.75 -14.32 -2.98
N GLY A 77 5.84 -14.05 -3.69
CA GLY A 77 6.45 -14.98 -4.64
C GLY A 77 5.61 -15.19 -5.92
N THR A 78 4.70 -14.28 -6.23
CA THR A 78 3.83 -14.30 -7.41
C THR A 78 3.52 -12.88 -7.86
N SER A 79 3.16 -12.70 -9.13
CA SER A 79 2.73 -11.41 -9.69
C SER A 79 1.23 -11.13 -9.58
N LEU A 80 0.42 -12.14 -9.25
CA LEU A 80 -1.02 -12.00 -9.07
C LEU A 80 -1.43 -12.59 -7.73
N ILE A 81 -2.13 -11.78 -6.93
CA ILE A 81 -2.67 -12.16 -5.62
C ILE A 81 -4.17 -11.92 -5.57
N SER A 82 -4.83 -12.43 -4.54
CA SER A 82 -6.26 -12.22 -4.31
C SER A 82 -6.51 -11.98 -2.84
N GLU A 83 -6.96 -10.77 -2.51
CA GLU A 83 -7.08 -10.26 -1.15
C GLU A 83 -8.50 -9.79 -0.83
N ARG A 84 -8.82 -9.66 0.46
CA ARG A 84 -10.16 -9.28 0.91
C ARG A 84 -10.23 -7.81 1.27
N HIS A 85 -11.27 -7.13 0.79
CA HIS A 85 -11.51 -5.70 0.96
C HIS A 85 -12.76 -5.44 1.79
N ARG A 86 -12.76 -4.29 2.49
CA ARG A 86 -13.91 -3.72 3.19
C ARG A 86 -13.70 -2.22 3.38
N HIS A 87 -13.87 -1.43 2.31
CA HIS A 87 -13.67 0.02 2.37
C HIS A 87 -14.53 0.75 1.33
N ARG A 88 -14.73 2.06 1.54
CA ARG A 88 -15.50 2.97 0.68
C ARG A 88 -14.67 4.06 0.04
N PHE A 89 -13.43 4.23 0.49
CA PHE A 89 -12.51 5.25 0.04
C PHE A 89 -11.30 4.61 -0.60
N GLU A 90 -10.79 5.27 -1.63
CA GLU A 90 -9.73 4.77 -2.49
C GLU A 90 -8.63 5.82 -2.66
N PHE A 91 -7.44 5.37 -2.98
CA PHE A 91 -6.34 6.21 -3.41
C PHE A 91 -6.72 6.97 -4.68
N ASN A 92 -6.49 8.28 -4.70
CA ASN A 92 -6.73 9.12 -5.86
C ASN A 92 -5.52 9.08 -6.81
N CYS A 93 -5.66 8.36 -7.91
CA CYS A 93 -4.60 8.17 -8.91
C CYS A 93 -4.07 9.47 -9.54
N LEU A 94 -4.78 10.58 -9.42
CA LEU A 94 -4.29 11.89 -9.89
C LEU A 94 -3.00 12.32 -9.18
N TYR A 95 -2.79 11.89 -7.95
CA TYR A 95 -1.60 12.21 -7.14
C TYR A 95 -0.48 11.19 -7.24
N GLU A 96 -0.68 10.08 -7.93
CA GLU A 96 0.30 8.99 -7.99
C GLU A 96 1.67 9.43 -8.45
N LYS A 97 1.72 10.20 -9.55
CA LYS A 97 2.98 10.69 -10.11
C LYS A 97 3.76 11.52 -9.10
N GLU A 98 3.08 12.44 -8.42
CA GLU A 98 3.67 13.33 -7.44
C GLU A 98 4.21 12.58 -6.22
N LEU A 99 3.44 11.61 -5.71
CA LEU A 99 3.89 10.76 -4.60
C LEU A 99 5.08 9.88 -5.03
N ALA A 100 5.05 9.34 -6.25
CA ALA A 100 6.13 8.51 -6.78
C ALA A 100 7.45 9.28 -6.96
N GLU A 101 7.40 10.52 -7.43
CA GLU A 101 8.57 11.40 -7.56
C GLU A 101 9.25 11.68 -6.20
N LYS A 102 8.48 11.62 -5.11
CA LYS A 102 8.97 11.79 -3.73
C LYS A 102 9.32 10.47 -3.03
N GLY A 103 9.08 9.32 -3.67
CA GLY A 103 9.55 8.02 -3.21
C GLY A 103 8.47 7.06 -2.70
N MET A 104 7.17 7.44 -2.66
CA MET A 104 6.07 6.51 -2.42
C MET A 104 5.57 5.96 -3.76
N ARG A 105 5.78 4.69 -4.01
CA ARG A 105 5.53 4.02 -5.28
C ARG A 105 4.37 3.04 -5.19
N VAL A 106 3.47 3.08 -6.15
CA VAL A 106 2.44 2.05 -6.30
C VAL A 106 3.09 0.74 -6.74
N SER A 107 2.80 -0.34 -6.03
CA SER A 107 3.34 -1.67 -6.27
C SER A 107 2.29 -2.77 -6.42
N GLY A 108 1.00 -2.43 -6.22
CA GLY A 108 -0.12 -3.33 -6.48
C GLY A 108 -1.31 -2.56 -7.04
N ARG A 109 -2.00 -3.16 -8.02
CA ARG A 109 -3.19 -2.59 -8.67
C ARG A 109 -4.23 -3.66 -8.95
N SER A 110 -5.49 -3.22 -9.04
CA SER A 110 -6.52 -4.05 -9.67
C SER A 110 -6.15 -4.39 -11.12
N PRO A 111 -6.54 -5.58 -11.67
CA PRO A 111 -6.15 -5.99 -13.03
C PRO A 111 -6.63 -5.04 -14.13
N ASP A 112 -7.69 -4.27 -13.89
CA ASP A 112 -8.17 -3.22 -14.79
C ASP A 112 -7.39 -1.89 -14.66
N GLY A 113 -6.41 -1.84 -13.75
CA GLY A 113 -5.54 -0.69 -13.49
C GLY A 113 -6.18 0.47 -12.76
N LYS A 114 -7.47 0.39 -12.40
CA LYS A 114 -8.23 1.52 -11.85
C LYS A 114 -7.91 1.84 -10.39
N PHE A 115 -7.64 0.80 -9.58
CA PHE A 115 -7.47 0.94 -8.14
C PHE A 115 -6.05 0.62 -7.70
N VAL A 116 -5.54 1.44 -6.80
CA VAL A 116 -4.27 1.20 -6.12
C VAL A 116 -4.54 0.33 -4.90
N GLU A 117 -3.84 -0.79 -4.84
CA GLU A 117 -4.00 -1.79 -3.79
C GLU A 117 -2.85 -1.80 -2.79
N ILE A 118 -1.63 -1.47 -3.28
CA ILE A 118 -0.40 -1.48 -2.48
C ILE A 118 0.46 -0.28 -2.85
N ALA A 119 1.00 0.40 -1.84
CA ALA A 119 2.07 1.38 -1.98
C ALA A 119 3.27 0.98 -1.12
N GLU A 120 4.47 1.31 -1.60
CA GLU A 120 5.76 1.01 -0.98
C GLU A 120 6.67 2.22 -0.99
N MET A 121 7.61 2.26 -0.06
CA MET A 121 8.75 3.17 -0.09
C MET A 121 10.04 2.35 -0.21
N PRO A 122 10.60 2.17 -1.44
CA PRO A 122 11.77 1.30 -1.66
C PRO A 122 13.04 1.75 -0.93
N SER A 123 13.16 3.04 -0.62
CA SER A 123 14.28 3.60 0.16
C SER A 123 14.15 3.36 1.67
N HIS A 124 12.96 2.99 2.15
CA HIS A 124 12.72 2.69 3.55
C HIS A 124 13.10 1.23 3.87
N PRO A 125 13.62 0.92 5.06
CA PRO A 125 14.02 -0.44 5.43
C PRO A 125 12.93 -1.50 5.23
N TRP A 126 11.69 -1.18 5.57
CA TRP A 126 10.49 -1.95 5.25
C TRP A 126 9.26 -1.06 5.41
N PHE A 127 8.67 -0.64 4.30
CA PHE A 127 7.43 0.12 4.27
C PHE A 127 6.51 -0.48 3.21
N VAL A 128 5.41 -1.05 3.67
CA VAL A 128 4.34 -1.56 2.81
C VAL A 128 3.01 -1.08 3.38
N ALA A 129 2.18 -0.52 2.51
CA ALA A 129 0.84 -0.09 2.86
C ALA A 129 -0.15 -0.71 1.87
N VAL A 130 -1.22 -1.34 2.38
CA VAL A 130 -2.18 -2.12 1.60
C VAL A 130 -3.62 -1.64 1.86
N GLN A 131 -4.43 -1.56 0.79
CA GLN A 131 -5.83 -1.15 0.91
C GLN A 131 -6.73 -2.29 1.41
N PHE A 132 -6.33 -3.51 1.20
CA PHE A 132 -7.04 -4.72 1.64
C PHE A 132 -6.72 -5.11 3.09
N HIS A 133 -7.36 -6.19 3.56
CA HIS A 133 -7.28 -6.70 4.93
C HIS A 133 -6.62 -8.09 4.97
N PRO A 134 -5.27 -8.18 5.05
CA PRO A 134 -4.55 -9.46 5.09
C PRO A 134 -4.91 -10.32 6.31
N GLU A 135 -5.40 -9.71 7.40
CA GLU A 135 -5.83 -10.42 8.60
C GLU A 135 -6.96 -11.42 8.34
N PHE A 136 -7.82 -11.19 7.34
CA PHE A 136 -8.89 -12.11 6.99
C PHE A 136 -8.40 -13.42 6.36
N GLN A 137 -7.15 -13.47 5.92
CA GLN A 137 -6.53 -14.67 5.34
C GLN A 137 -5.39 -15.23 6.21
N SER A 138 -5.08 -14.59 7.32
CA SER A 138 -4.04 -15.04 8.26
C SER A 138 -4.57 -16.09 9.23
N LYS A 139 -3.75 -17.11 9.55
CA LYS A 139 -4.06 -18.16 10.53
C LYS A 139 -2.87 -18.36 11.47
N PRO A 140 -3.09 -18.79 12.73
CA PRO A 140 -2.01 -18.99 13.71
C PRO A 140 -0.87 -19.87 13.21
N ILE A 141 -1.21 -20.97 12.53
CA ILE A 141 -0.22 -21.97 12.02
C ILE A 141 0.24 -21.67 10.59
N LYS A 142 -0.39 -20.70 9.89
CA LYS A 142 -0.04 -20.25 8.56
C LYS A 142 -0.28 -18.74 8.48
N PRO A 143 0.63 -17.94 9.03
CA PRO A 143 0.48 -16.49 9.00
C PRO A 143 0.51 -15.98 7.56
N HIS A 144 -0.22 -14.89 7.33
CA HIS A 144 -0.20 -14.20 6.05
C HIS A 144 1.23 -13.72 5.73
N PRO A 145 1.72 -13.81 4.49
CA PRO A 145 3.11 -13.50 4.14
C PRO A 145 3.52 -12.08 4.50
N LEU A 146 2.64 -11.09 4.38
CA LEU A 146 2.93 -9.71 4.80
C LEU A 146 3.17 -9.59 6.30
N PHE A 147 2.40 -10.30 7.15
CA PHE A 147 2.65 -10.29 8.59
C PHE A 147 3.96 -10.96 8.96
N ALA A 148 4.27 -12.10 8.34
CA ALA A 148 5.51 -12.81 8.59
C ALA A 148 6.72 -11.91 8.22
N SER A 149 6.69 -11.28 7.05
CA SER A 149 7.73 -10.37 6.57
C SER A 149 7.87 -9.12 7.45
N PHE A 150 6.74 -8.53 7.88
CA PHE A 150 6.76 -7.36 8.77
C PHE A 150 7.41 -7.68 10.12
N VAL A 151 7.01 -8.80 10.74
CA VAL A 151 7.58 -9.24 12.03
C VAL A 151 9.07 -9.53 11.90
N GLU A 152 9.48 -10.20 10.81
CA GLU A 152 10.90 -10.42 10.52
C GLU A 152 11.67 -9.10 10.39
N ALA A 153 11.13 -8.14 9.64
CA ALA A 153 11.74 -6.82 9.48
C ALA A 153 11.84 -6.07 10.83
N ALA A 154 10.80 -6.14 11.66
CA ALA A 154 10.80 -5.54 12.99
C ALA A 154 11.86 -6.17 13.91
N TYR A 155 12.00 -7.50 13.86
CA TYR A 155 13.03 -8.21 14.62
C TYR A 155 14.44 -7.84 14.17
N ARG A 156 14.68 -7.80 12.85
CA ARG A 156 15.98 -7.39 12.29
C ARG A 156 16.32 -5.94 12.67
N HIS A 157 15.35 -5.05 12.62
CA HIS A 157 15.53 -3.65 13.01
C HIS A 157 15.95 -3.54 14.49
N LYS A 158 15.24 -4.24 15.40
CA LYS A 158 15.58 -4.29 16.82
C LYS A 158 16.99 -4.84 17.06
N SER A 159 17.43 -5.81 16.27
CA SER A 159 18.74 -6.47 16.38
C SER A 159 19.89 -5.69 15.74
N GLY A 160 19.66 -4.51 15.17
CA GLY A 160 20.66 -3.74 14.42
C GLY A 160 21.09 -4.38 13.10
N LYS A 161 20.34 -5.38 12.61
CA LYS A 161 20.66 -6.16 11.40
C LYS A 161 19.91 -5.69 10.14
N LEU A 162 19.14 -4.60 10.21
CA LEU A 162 18.52 -3.98 9.04
C LEU A 162 19.52 -3.04 8.38
N GLU A 163 20.24 -3.55 7.39
CA GLU A 163 20.86 -2.70 6.37
C GLU A 163 19.75 -2.19 5.43
N HIS A 164 19.88 -0.96 4.95
CA HIS A 164 19.01 -0.44 3.89
C HIS A 164 19.02 -1.42 2.72
N VAL A 165 17.84 -1.87 2.29
CA VAL A 165 17.69 -2.64 1.05
C VAL A 165 17.85 -1.68 -0.13
N GLY A 166 19.05 -1.14 -0.28
CA GLY A 166 19.50 -0.47 -1.48
C GLY A 166 19.81 -1.54 -2.51
N VAL A 167 19.22 -1.42 -3.68
CA VAL A 167 19.49 -2.23 -4.86
C VAL A 167 21.01 -2.26 -5.11
N LYS A 168 21.67 -3.33 -4.69
CA LYS A 168 22.98 -3.72 -5.22
C LYS A 168 22.92 -5.19 -5.59
N GLY A 169 22.78 -5.42 -6.89
CA GLY A 169 23.17 -6.71 -7.45
C GLY A 169 24.65 -6.96 -7.19
N SER A 170 24.98 -7.98 -6.43
CA SER A 170 26.25 -8.68 -6.53
C SER A 170 26.13 -10.06 -5.91
N ARG A 171 26.48 -11.02 -6.71
CA ARG A 171 26.61 -12.45 -6.39
C ARG A 171 27.42 -12.64 -5.11
N VAL A 172 26.85 -13.37 -4.16
CA VAL A 172 27.65 -14.04 -3.13
C VAL A 172 28.11 -15.37 -3.73
N GLN A 173 29.42 -15.49 -4.01
CA GLN A 173 30.05 -16.79 -4.19
C GLN A 173 30.18 -17.41 -2.80
N VAL A 174 29.62 -18.61 -2.68
CA VAL A 174 29.87 -19.48 -1.53
C VAL A 174 31.16 -20.21 -1.83
N GLY A 175 32.19 -19.97 -1.03
CA GLY A 175 33.39 -20.76 -0.90
C GLY A 175 33.27 -21.70 0.30
#